data_a547c91b8933d82283d3b4f4becc4773
#
_entry.id   a547c91b8933d82283d3b4f4becc4773
#
_cell.length_a   1.000
_cell.length_b   1.000
_cell.length_c   1.000
_cell.angle_alpha   90.00
_cell.angle_beta   90.00
_cell.angle_gamma   90.00
#
_symmetry.space_group_name_H-M   'P 1'
#
loop_
_entity.id
_entity.type
_entity.pdbx_description
1 polymer ?
#
loop_
_entity_poly.entity_id
_entity_poly.type
_entity_poly.pdbx_seq_one_letter_code
_entity_poly.pdbx_strand_id
1 'polypeptide(L)'
;MNKDLTVGKASSVLWKFCLPLFGSIIFQQLYNIADSFVAGKFVSEDALAAVGNSYEITLIFIAFAFGCNIGCSVITAQLFGAKNYKEMKTAVYTTLIACGVICVVLMAVGVIFCTDLLRLINTPNNVLADSKLYLDIYILGLPFVFYYNIATGIFSALGDSKTPFIFLACSSLSNVAMDILFVTAFKMGVAGVAWATFICQGISCILAVVFVFIRLAKIKTPEKSKIFSWKLLGKISVVAIPSILQQSFISVGNIIIQGIINSFGSAAMAGYSASIKLNNLVITSLTTLGNGISNFTAQNLGAQKPERVKEGFKSGIKLVWMLCMPLTILYIFAGKYLLYIFLDNPSGTAMDVGIEILRILAPFYIVVSAKLVSDGVLRGAEMMNKFMIATFTDLILRVVLAKALSIPFGTTGIWLAWPIGWSVATVLSIMFYRTGIWRKNKIKIP
;
A
#
# COMPACT_ATOMS: atom_id res chain seq x y z
N MET A 1 7.44 20.12 10.69
CA MET A 1 6.41 20.88 11.47
C MET A 1 5.09 20.14 11.34
N ASN A 2 4.42 19.84 12.47
CA ASN A 2 3.07 19.29 12.45
C ASN A 2 2.16 20.28 11.72
N LYS A 3 1.43 19.82 10.71
CA LYS A 3 0.49 20.65 9.96
C LYS A 3 -0.92 20.27 10.37
N ASP A 4 -1.63 21.23 10.93
CA ASP A 4 -3.04 21.09 11.22
C ASP A 4 -3.84 21.11 9.91
N LEU A 5 -4.36 19.93 9.53
CA LEU A 5 -5.16 19.78 8.30
C LEU A 5 -6.57 20.38 8.46
N THR A 6 -6.92 20.88 9.67
CA THR A 6 -8.22 21.48 9.96
C THR A 6 -8.26 22.98 9.75
N VAL A 7 -7.11 23.62 9.36
CA VAL A 7 -6.95 25.06 9.20
C VAL A 7 -6.53 25.40 7.76
N GLY A 8 -6.95 26.56 7.26
CA GLY A 8 -6.67 27.03 5.91
C GLY A 8 -7.64 26.50 4.86
N LYS A 9 -7.44 26.83 3.56
CA LYS A 9 -8.28 26.37 2.47
C LYS A 9 -8.12 24.86 2.26
N ALA A 10 -9.21 24.08 2.36
CA ALA A 10 -9.17 22.62 2.35
C ALA A 10 -8.43 22.03 1.14
N SER A 11 -8.65 22.58 -0.06
CA SER A 11 -7.98 22.13 -1.28
C SER A 11 -6.46 22.32 -1.22
N SER A 12 -5.99 23.50 -0.80
CA SER A 12 -4.55 23.78 -0.73
C SER A 12 -3.84 22.92 0.32
N VAL A 13 -4.50 22.71 1.46
CA VAL A 13 -3.98 21.88 2.55
C VAL A 13 -3.88 20.43 2.10
N LEU A 14 -4.96 19.89 1.50
CA LEU A 14 -5.01 18.53 1.04
C LEU A 14 -3.96 18.25 -0.07
N TRP A 15 -3.83 19.14 -1.04
CA TRP A 15 -2.87 18.96 -2.13
C TRP A 15 -1.43 19.00 -1.62
N LYS A 16 -1.08 19.97 -0.76
CA LYS A 16 0.25 20.06 -0.14
C LYS A 16 0.60 18.86 0.74
N PHE A 17 -0.43 18.19 1.26
CA PHE A 17 -0.28 16.97 2.04
C PHE A 17 -0.16 15.74 1.16
N CYS A 18 -0.96 15.61 0.10
CA CYS A 18 -1.00 14.43 -0.76
C CYS A 18 0.16 14.34 -1.75
N LEU A 19 0.68 15.47 -2.28
CA LEU A 19 1.75 15.45 -3.27
C LEU A 19 3.04 14.76 -2.79
N PRO A 20 3.57 14.99 -1.57
CA PRO A 20 4.71 14.23 -1.09
C PRO A 20 4.42 12.73 -0.91
N LEU A 21 3.19 12.35 -0.54
CA LEU A 21 2.78 10.95 -0.45
C LEU A 21 2.82 10.28 -1.84
N PHE A 22 2.35 10.97 -2.88
CA PHE A 22 2.47 10.50 -4.26
C PHE A 22 3.93 10.34 -4.68
N GLY A 23 4.79 11.32 -4.35
CA GLY A 23 6.22 11.23 -4.60
C GLY A 23 6.88 10.02 -3.92
N SER A 24 6.42 9.66 -2.71
CA SER A 24 6.91 8.47 -2.00
C SER A 24 6.71 7.19 -2.79
N ILE A 25 5.58 7.05 -3.48
CA ILE A 25 5.28 5.86 -4.28
C ILE A 25 6.21 5.74 -5.48
N ILE A 26 6.55 6.86 -6.12
CA ILE A 26 7.50 6.85 -7.24
C ILE A 26 8.85 6.30 -6.77
N PHE A 27 9.38 6.79 -5.65
CA PHE A 27 10.64 6.29 -5.10
C PHE A 27 10.56 4.83 -4.67
N GLN A 28 9.42 4.40 -4.10
CA GLN A 28 9.21 3.00 -3.72
C GLN A 28 9.18 2.07 -4.95
N GLN A 29 8.57 2.49 -6.05
CA GLN A 29 8.55 1.70 -7.28
C GLN A 29 9.92 1.67 -7.96
N LEU A 30 10.66 2.79 -7.98
CA LEU A 30 12.03 2.83 -8.47
C LEU A 30 12.95 1.89 -7.68
N TYR A 31 12.80 1.86 -6.36
CA TYR A 31 13.49 0.93 -5.49
C TYR A 31 13.22 -0.53 -5.86
N ASN A 32 11.94 -0.94 -5.96
CA ASN A 32 11.57 -2.32 -6.30
C ASN A 32 12.10 -2.76 -7.69
N ILE A 33 12.12 -1.82 -8.65
CA ILE A 33 12.69 -2.08 -9.98
C ILE A 33 14.21 -2.23 -9.88
N ALA A 34 14.88 -1.39 -9.10
CA ALA A 34 16.32 -1.44 -8.93
C ALA A 34 16.81 -2.72 -8.26
N ASP A 35 16.13 -3.17 -7.19
CA ASP A 35 16.43 -4.46 -6.52
C ASP A 35 16.36 -5.62 -7.50
N SER A 36 15.27 -5.68 -8.27
CA SER A 36 15.09 -6.74 -9.29
C SER A 36 16.15 -6.66 -10.39
N PHE A 37 16.50 -5.43 -10.82
CA PHE A 37 17.53 -5.22 -11.82
C PHE A 37 18.92 -5.65 -11.31
N VAL A 38 19.28 -5.29 -10.08
CA VAL A 38 20.58 -5.67 -9.49
C VAL A 38 20.67 -7.18 -9.34
N ALA A 39 19.63 -7.84 -8.83
CA ALA A 39 19.60 -9.28 -8.68
C ALA A 39 19.74 -9.99 -10.04
N GLY A 40 18.97 -9.57 -11.05
CA GLY A 40 19.00 -10.20 -12.38
C GLY A 40 20.25 -9.91 -13.19
N LYS A 41 20.78 -8.67 -13.14
CA LYS A 41 21.90 -8.22 -13.99
C LYS A 41 23.26 -8.60 -13.42
N PHE A 42 23.42 -8.52 -12.10
CA PHE A 42 24.72 -8.65 -11.45
C PHE A 42 24.90 -9.96 -10.67
N VAL A 43 23.83 -10.74 -10.44
CA VAL A 43 23.91 -12.04 -9.80
C VAL A 43 23.60 -13.14 -10.80
N SER A 44 22.31 -13.45 -11.03
CA SER A 44 21.84 -14.46 -11.98
C SER A 44 20.33 -14.39 -12.20
N GLU A 45 19.84 -15.11 -13.22
CA GLU A 45 18.38 -15.28 -13.43
C GLU A 45 17.74 -16.05 -12.27
N ASP A 46 18.41 -17.02 -11.69
CA ASP A 46 17.95 -17.75 -10.50
C ASP A 46 17.84 -16.83 -9.29
N ALA A 47 18.77 -15.89 -9.12
CA ALA A 47 18.68 -14.88 -8.07
C ALA A 47 17.48 -13.95 -8.22
N LEU A 48 17.17 -13.53 -9.45
CA LEU A 48 15.98 -12.74 -9.75
C LEU A 48 14.71 -13.52 -9.42
N ALA A 49 14.67 -14.82 -9.79
CA ALA A 49 13.56 -15.70 -9.48
C ALA A 49 13.40 -15.92 -7.97
N ALA A 50 14.51 -16.07 -7.23
CA ALA A 50 14.51 -16.23 -5.78
C ALA A 50 13.95 -15.00 -5.05
N VAL A 51 14.38 -13.81 -5.43
CA VAL A 51 13.87 -12.54 -4.89
C VAL A 51 12.38 -12.38 -5.21
N GLY A 52 11.97 -12.69 -6.45
CA GLY A 52 10.57 -12.61 -6.89
C GLY A 52 9.65 -13.56 -6.11
N ASN A 53 10.05 -14.82 -5.94
CA ASN A 53 9.28 -15.79 -5.16
C ASN A 53 9.15 -15.37 -3.68
N SER A 54 10.23 -14.91 -3.09
CA SER A 54 10.22 -14.44 -1.70
C SER A 54 9.32 -13.21 -1.53
N TYR A 55 9.25 -12.34 -2.52
CA TYR A 55 8.42 -11.12 -2.49
C TYR A 55 6.94 -11.45 -2.32
N GLU A 56 6.41 -12.48 -2.97
CA GLU A 56 5.00 -12.87 -2.84
C GLU A 56 4.64 -13.22 -1.38
N ILE A 57 5.55 -13.89 -0.66
CA ILE A 57 5.36 -14.20 0.76
C ILE A 57 5.50 -12.95 1.61
N THR A 58 6.43 -12.05 1.29
CA THR A 58 6.61 -10.79 2.03
C THR A 58 5.37 -9.91 1.98
N LEU A 59 4.56 -9.97 0.90
CA LEU A 59 3.31 -9.22 0.78
C LEU A 59 2.31 -9.58 1.90
N ILE A 60 2.33 -10.82 2.41
CA ILE A 60 1.47 -11.24 3.52
C ILE A 60 1.88 -10.47 4.79
N PHE A 61 3.18 -10.41 5.10
CA PHE A 61 3.68 -9.67 6.26
C PHE A 61 3.45 -8.15 6.13
N ILE A 62 3.64 -7.62 4.92
CA ILE A 62 3.39 -6.21 4.60
C ILE A 62 1.90 -5.86 4.81
N ALA A 63 0.97 -6.77 4.51
CA ALA A 63 -0.46 -6.55 4.73
C ALA A 63 -0.79 -6.25 6.20
N PHE A 64 -0.16 -6.96 7.14
CA PHE A 64 -0.31 -6.69 8.57
C PHE A 64 0.29 -5.33 8.96
N ALA A 65 1.51 -5.04 8.53
CA ALA A 65 2.17 -3.76 8.80
C ALA A 65 1.36 -2.58 8.26
N PHE A 66 0.82 -2.71 7.05
CA PHE A 66 0.00 -1.70 6.39
C PHE A 66 -1.34 -1.49 7.10
N GLY A 67 -2.02 -2.56 7.51
CA GLY A 67 -3.27 -2.46 8.26
C GLY A 67 -3.07 -1.81 9.62
N CYS A 68 -2.00 -2.16 10.35
CA CYS A 68 -1.63 -1.52 11.60
C CYS A 68 -1.32 -0.02 11.42
N ASN A 69 -0.60 0.33 10.35
CA ASN A 69 -0.36 1.73 9.96
C ASN A 69 -1.68 2.50 9.81
N ILE A 70 -2.63 1.97 9.03
CA ILE A 70 -3.92 2.64 8.78
C ILE A 70 -4.72 2.79 10.08
N GLY A 71 -4.81 1.74 10.90
CA GLY A 71 -5.51 1.78 12.19
C GLY A 71 -4.93 2.84 13.12
N CYS A 72 -3.60 2.84 13.27
CA CYS A 72 -2.89 3.85 14.05
C CYS A 72 -3.14 5.26 13.51
N SER A 73 -2.97 5.45 12.19
CA SER A 73 -2.99 6.78 11.60
C SER A 73 -4.37 7.43 11.69
N VAL A 74 -5.45 6.68 11.46
CA VAL A 74 -6.83 7.20 11.54
C VAL A 74 -7.17 7.62 12.97
N ILE A 75 -6.96 6.76 13.97
CA ILE A 75 -7.29 7.08 15.37
C ILE A 75 -6.41 8.21 15.91
N THR A 76 -5.12 8.18 15.60
CA THR A 76 -4.19 9.28 15.98
C THR A 76 -4.59 10.60 15.32
N ALA A 77 -4.99 10.59 14.05
CA ALA A 77 -5.43 11.78 13.34
C ALA A 77 -6.72 12.39 13.93
N GLN A 78 -7.68 11.54 14.31
CA GLN A 78 -8.90 11.99 14.97
C GLN A 78 -8.61 12.64 16.32
N LEU A 79 -7.80 11.99 17.15
CA LEU A 79 -7.42 12.52 18.47
C LEU A 79 -6.58 13.79 18.35
N PHE A 80 -5.73 13.89 17.32
CA PHE A 80 -4.98 15.11 17.02
C PHE A 80 -5.91 16.25 16.60
N GLY A 81 -6.87 16.00 15.70
CA GLY A 81 -7.87 16.97 15.29
C GLY A 81 -8.77 17.44 16.44
N ALA A 82 -9.10 16.54 17.36
CA ALA A 82 -9.85 16.83 18.57
C ALA A 82 -9.02 17.56 19.66
N LYS A 83 -7.72 17.78 19.42
CA LYS A 83 -6.76 18.33 20.39
C LYS A 83 -6.63 17.51 21.69
N ASN A 84 -7.07 16.24 21.67
CA ASN A 84 -6.90 15.32 22.80
C ASN A 84 -5.52 14.65 22.74
N TYR A 85 -4.49 15.42 23.01
CA TYR A 85 -3.09 15.00 22.85
C TYR A 85 -2.67 13.92 23.85
N LYS A 86 -3.32 13.83 25.03
CA LYS A 86 -3.07 12.78 26.02
C LYS A 86 -3.44 11.40 25.46
N GLU A 87 -4.70 11.26 25.00
CA GLU A 87 -5.18 10.01 24.40
C GLU A 87 -4.49 9.70 23.07
N MET A 88 -4.12 10.73 22.30
CA MET A 88 -3.34 10.57 21.07
C MET A 88 -1.98 9.90 21.34
N LYS A 89 -1.22 10.37 22.33
CA LYS A 89 0.04 9.73 22.71
C LYS A 89 -0.18 8.32 23.24
N THR A 90 -1.22 8.09 24.04
CA THR A 90 -1.61 6.77 24.51
C THR A 90 -1.94 5.83 23.35
N ALA A 91 -2.65 6.31 22.31
CA ALA A 91 -2.95 5.53 21.11
C ALA A 91 -1.68 5.11 20.36
N VAL A 92 -0.72 6.04 20.21
CA VAL A 92 0.57 5.75 19.58
C VAL A 92 1.34 4.69 20.37
N TYR A 93 1.48 4.85 21.68
CA TYR A 93 2.20 3.87 22.51
C TYR A 93 1.50 2.50 22.50
N THR A 94 0.17 2.48 22.62
CA THR A 94 -0.63 1.25 22.51
C THR A 94 -0.39 0.54 21.18
N THR A 95 -0.35 1.29 20.05
CA THR A 95 -0.08 0.71 18.74
C THR A 95 1.32 0.13 18.66
N LEU A 96 2.33 0.87 19.11
CA LEU A 96 3.73 0.41 19.07
C LEU A 96 3.90 -0.91 19.83
N ILE A 97 3.27 -1.04 21.02
CA ILE A 97 3.31 -2.27 21.82
C ILE A 97 2.56 -3.40 21.14
N ALA A 98 1.31 -3.16 20.71
CA ALA A 98 0.50 -4.20 20.07
C ALA A 98 1.13 -4.71 18.77
N CYS A 99 1.68 -3.81 17.95
CA CYS A 99 2.37 -4.18 16.72
C CYS A 99 3.69 -4.91 16.98
N GLY A 100 4.39 -4.58 18.08
CA GLY A 100 5.55 -5.36 18.50
C GLY A 100 5.19 -6.82 18.81
N VAL A 101 4.08 -7.04 19.52
CA VAL A 101 3.59 -8.40 19.80
C VAL A 101 3.21 -9.14 18.50
N ILE A 102 2.44 -8.48 17.62
CA ILE A 102 2.07 -9.05 16.31
C ILE A 102 3.32 -9.39 15.50
N CYS A 103 4.30 -8.49 15.48
CA CYS A 103 5.55 -8.69 14.74
C CYS A 103 6.33 -9.91 15.25
N VAL A 104 6.47 -10.08 16.58
CA VAL A 104 7.14 -11.24 17.18
C VAL A 104 6.42 -12.55 16.80
N VAL A 105 5.08 -12.56 16.86
CA VAL A 105 4.30 -13.74 16.44
C VAL A 105 4.51 -14.06 14.97
N LEU A 106 4.47 -13.04 14.09
CA LEU A 106 4.69 -13.23 12.66
C LEU A 106 6.13 -13.65 12.34
N MET A 107 7.13 -13.14 13.06
CA MET A 107 8.51 -13.59 12.93
C MET A 107 8.64 -15.06 13.32
N ALA A 108 8.06 -15.47 14.44
CA ALA A 108 8.11 -16.85 14.87
C ALA A 108 7.44 -17.80 13.84
N VAL A 109 6.25 -17.44 13.37
CA VAL A 109 5.56 -18.18 12.29
C VAL A 109 6.39 -18.20 11.02
N GLY A 110 6.94 -17.06 10.61
CA GLY A 110 7.75 -16.95 9.40
C GLY A 110 9.00 -17.80 9.44
N VAL A 111 9.75 -17.79 10.55
CA VAL A 111 10.97 -18.61 10.72
C VAL A 111 10.64 -20.10 10.74
N ILE A 112 9.60 -20.52 11.51
CA ILE A 112 9.22 -21.92 11.62
C ILE A 112 8.73 -22.49 10.28
N PHE A 113 7.88 -21.75 9.56
CA PHE A 113 7.23 -22.23 8.34
C PHE A 113 7.85 -21.69 7.04
N CYS A 114 9.03 -21.06 7.09
CA CYS A 114 9.68 -20.46 5.91
C CYS A 114 9.72 -21.39 4.71
N THR A 115 10.24 -22.60 4.90
CA THR A 115 10.36 -23.59 3.83
C THR A 115 9.00 -24.10 3.34
N ASP A 116 8.05 -24.28 4.25
CA ASP A 116 6.71 -24.76 3.90
C ASP A 116 5.92 -23.70 3.11
N LEU A 117 6.07 -22.43 3.47
CA LEU A 117 5.49 -21.32 2.72
C LEU A 117 6.05 -21.25 1.29
N LEU A 118 7.36 -21.41 1.12
CA LEU A 118 7.98 -21.44 -0.20
C LEU A 118 7.52 -22.65 -1.03
N ARG A 119 7.39 -23.82 -0.42
CA ARG A 119 6.85 -25.01 -1.07
C ARG A 119 5.39 -24.86 -1.44
N LEU A 120 4.59 -24.19 -0.61
CA LEU A 120 3.16 -23.95 -0.87
C LEU A 120 2.94 -23.15 -2.16
N ILE A 121 3.85 -22.23 -2.48
CA ILE A 121 3.81 -21.45 -3.73
C ILE A 121 4.53 -22.15 -4.90
N ASN A 122 4.89 -23.44 -4.74
CA ASN A 122 5.58 -24.27 -5.75
C ASN A 122 6.93 -23.69 -6.19
N THR A 123 7.73 -23.17 -5.24
CA THR A 123 9.09 -22.69 -5.52
C THR A 123 9.95 -23.82 -6.10
N PRO A 124 10.58 -23.64 -7.28
CA PRO A 124 11.46 -24.63 -7.87
C PRO A 124 12.66 -24.96 -6.98
N ASN A 125 13.10 -26.22 -7.00
CA ASN A 125 14.18 -26.70 -6.12
C ASN A 125 15.52 -25.99 -6.36
N ASN A 126 15.81 -25.55 -7.60
CA ASN A 126 17.04 -24.84 -7.95
C ASN A 126 17.14 -23.45 -7.30
N VAL A 127 16.00 -22.79 -7.02
CA VAL A 127 15.96 -21.45 -6.41
C VAL A 127 15.51 -21.47 -4.95
N LEU A 128 15.10 -22.65 -4.42
CA LEU A 128 14.53 -22.76 -3.07
C LEU A 128 15.50 -22.31 -1.97
N ALA A 129 16.79 -22.65 -2.10
CA ALA A 129 17.82 -22.28 -1.12
C ALA A 129 18.01 -20.77 -1.06
N ASP A 130 18.13 -20.11 -2.20
CA ASP A 130 18.28 -18.65 -2.30
C ASP A 130 17.02 -17.90 -1.88
N SER A 131 15.85 -18.42 -2.26
CA SER A 131 14.55 -17.88 -1.80
C SER A 131 14.43 -17.95 -0.28
N LYS A 132 14.83 -19.07 0.32
CA LYS A 132 14.82 -19.25 1.78
C LYS A 132 15.78 -18.27 2.45
N LEU A 133 17.00 -18.16 1.95
CA LEU A 133 18.00 -17.23 2.48
C LEU A 133 17.50 -15.79 2.46
N TYR A 134 16.93 -15.35 1.34
CA TYR A 134 16.35 -14.01 1.21
C TYR A 134 15.21 -13.80 2.20
N LEU A 135 14.29 -14.76 2.27
CA LEU A 135 13.11 -14.68 3.12
C LEU A 135 13.48 -14.73 4.62
N ASP A 136 14.45 -15.54 5.03
CA ASP A 136 14.94 -15.59 6.40
C ASP A 136 15.51 -14.22 6.84
N ILE A 137 16.33 -13.58 5.99
CA ILE A 137 16.86 -12.24 6.27
C ILE A 137 15.72 -11.21 6.31
N TYR A 138 14.75 -11.29 5.40
CA TYR A 138 13.60 -10.40 5.39
C TYR A 138 12.76 -10.54 6.66
N ILE A 139 12.50 -11.78 7.12
CA ILE A 139 11.75 -12.06 8.36
C ILE A 139 12.47 -11.45 9.57
N LEU A 140 13.78 -11.53 9.65
CA LEU A 140 14.55 -10.85 10.70
C LEU A 140 14.37 -9.32 10.64
N GLY A 141 14.14 -8.76 9.46
CA GLY A 141 13.87 -7.34 9.23
C GLY A 141 12.42 -6.90 9.49
N LEU A 142 11.49 -7.82 9.77
CA LEU A 142 10.07 -7.47 10.00
C LEU A 142 9.85 -6.38 11.05
N PRO A 143 10.57 -6.32 12.19
CA PRO A 143 10.42 -5.21 13.13
C PRO A 143 10.65 -3.85 12.48
N PHE A 144 11.63 -3.74 11.59
CA PHE A 144 11.91 -2.50 10.89
C PHE A 144 10.79 -2.12 9.94
N VAL A 145 10.23 -3.09 9.20
CA VAL A 145 9.08 -2.88 8.31
C VAL A 145 7.87 -2.40 9.11
N PHE A 146 7.55 -3.07 10.22
CA PHE A 146 6.39 -2.74 11.06
C PHE A 146 6.52 -1.34 11.67
N TYR A 147 7.60 -1.08 12.39
CA TYR A 147 7.77 0.19 13.09
C TYR A 147 7.98 1.36 12.14
N TYR A 148 8.61 1.15 10.98
CA TYR A 148 8.67 2.18 9.93
C TYR A 148 7.27 2.53 9.40
N ASN A 149 6.44 1.51 9.10
CA ASN A 149 5.06 1.74 8.64
C ASN A 149 4.23 2.49 9.69
N ILE A 150 4.33 2.11 10.97
CA ILE A 150 3.62 2.83 12.05
C ILE A 150 4.13 4.28 12.15
N ALA A 151 5.42 4.50 12.10
CA ALA A 151 6.01 5.83 12.15
C ALA A 151 5.50 6.72 11.00
N THR A 152 5.44 6.19 9.76
CA THR A 152 4.88 6.93 8.61
C THR A 152 3.39 7.23 8.78
N GLY A 153 2.63 6.30 9.38
CA GLY A 153 1.23 6.51 9.75
C GLY A 153 1.06 7.64 10.76
N ILE A 154 1.91 7.68 11.79
CA ILE A 154 1.89 8.74 12.81
C ILE A 154 2.24 10.09 12.19
N PHE A 155 3.28 10.19 11.36
CA PHE A 155 3.60 11.43 10.64
C PHE A 155 2.41 11.91 9.81
N SER A 156 1.78 10.99 9.06
CA SER A 156 0.61 11.30 8.23
C SER A 156 -0.57 11.76 9.09
N ALA A 157 -0.80 11.13 10.25
CA ALA A 157 -1.82 11.52 11.21
C ALA A 157 -1.59 12.94 11.79
N LEU A 158 -0.33 13.34 11.95
CA LEU A 158 0.07 14.69 12.38
C LEU A 158 0.15 15.71 11.23
N GLY A 159 -0.27 15.32 10.01
CA GLY A 159 -0.27 16.17 8.83
C GLY A 159 1.12 16.38 8.20
N ASP A 160 2.10 15.58 8.56
CA ASP A 160 3.47 15.65 8.02
C ASP A 160 3.71 14.54 7.02
N SER A 161 3.52 14.83 5.73
CA SER A 161 3.83 13.91 4.62
C SER A 161 5.24 14.06 4.07
N LYS A 162 5.93 15.15 4.40
CA LYS A 162 7.28 15.44 3.87
C LYS A 162 8.35 14.60 4.55
N THR A 163 8.25 14.44 5.87
CA THR A 163 9.24 13.67 6.64
C THR A 163 9.29 12.20 6.18
N PRO A 164 8.16 11.45 6.07
CA PRO A 164 8.18 10.10 5.51
C PRO A 164 8.71 10.05 4.08
N PHE A 165 8.35 11.04 3.24
CA PHE A 165 8.85 11.12 1.86
C PHE A 165 10.38 11.21 1.81
N ILE A 166 10.99 12.10 2.62
CA ILE A 166 12.44 12.28 2.65
C ILE A 166 13.12 11.00 3.13
N PHE A 167 12.61 10.37 4.19
CA PHE A 167 13.20 9.11 4.69
C PHE A 167 13.12 8.01 3.65
N LEU A 168 12.00 7.86 2.96
CA LEU A 168 11.85 6.86 1.91
C LEU A 168 12.78 7.14 0.73
N ALA A 169 12.85 8.40 0.27
CA ALA A 169 13.72 8.76 -0.85
C ALA A 169 15.20 8.50 -0.53
N CYS A 170 15.67 8.92 0.65
CA CYS A 170 17.04 8.66 1.09
C CYS A 170 17.31 7.16 1.24
N SER A 171 16.38 6.42 1.85
CA SER A 171 16.49 4.97 2.03
C SER A 171 16.57 4.23 0.70
N SER A 172 15.69 4.58 -0.24
CA SER A 172 15.65 3.95 -1.57
C SER A 172 16.95 4.18 -2.36
N LEU A 173 17.46 5.41 -2.36
CA LEU A 173 18.72 5.72 -3.02
C LEU A 173 19.92 5.03 -2.37
N SER A 174 19.96 4.99 -1.02
CA SER A 174 21.01 4.30 -0.29
C SER A 174 20.97 2.80 -0.50
N ASN A 175 19.77 2.21 -0.59
CA ASN A 175 19.61 0.79 -0.81
C ASN A 175 20.15 0.38 -2.19
N VAL A 176 19.78 1.09 -3.27
CA VAL A 176 20.34 0.82 -4.62
C VAL A 176 21.87 0.86 -4.62
N ALA A 177 22.46 1.86 -3.94
CA ALA A 177 23.91 1.95 -3.83
C ALA A 177 24.52 0.76 -3.04
N MET A 178 23.87 0.36 -1.95
CA MET A 178 24.31 -0.78 -1.15
C MET A 178 24.10 -2.11 -1.86
N ASP A 179 23.03 -2.31 -2.61
CA ASP A 179 22.80 -3.50 -3.43
C ASP A 179 23.96 -3.68 -4.42
N ILE A 180 24.29 -2.63 -5.19
CA ILE A 180 25.39 -2.66 -6.14
C ILE A 180 26.70 -2.98 -5.40
N LEU A 181 26.97 -2.31 -4.28
CA LEU A 181 28.20 -2.53 -3.51
C LEU A 181 28.32 -3.97 -2.99
N PHE A 182 27.27 -4.51 -2.39
CA PHE A 182 27.28 -5.85 -1.78
C PHE A 182 27.34 -6.96 -2.83
N VAL A 183 26.69 -6.76 -3.97
CA VAL A 183 26.67 -7.73 -5.05
C VAL A 183 27.95 -7.67 -5.87
N THR A 184 28.43 -6.49 -6.25
CA THR A 184 29.57 -6.37 -7.16
C THR A 184 30.92 -6.39 -6.44
N ALA A 185 31.09 -5.63 -5.36
CA ALA A 185 32.34 -5.53 -4.63
C ALA A 185 32.53 -6.67 -3.62
N PHE A 186 31.51 -6.98 -2.82
CA PHE A 186 31.59 -8.04 -1.82
C PHE A 186 31.16 -9.41 -2.32
N LYS A 187 30.59 -9.52 -3.54
CA LYS A 187 30.17 -10.78 -4.20
C LYS A 187 29.22 -11.63 -3.35
N MET A 188 28.32 -10.97 -2.60
CA MET A 188 27.43 -11.65 -1.66
C MET A 188 26.20 -12.30 -2.33
N GLY A 189 26.01 -12.15 -3.66
CA GLY A 189 24.88 -12.74 -4.38
C GLY A 189 23.53 -12.27 -3.84
N VAL A 190 22.57 -13.20 -3.73
CA VAL A 190 21.22 -12.92 -3.19
C VAL A 190 21.26 -12.40 -1.75
N ALA A 191 22.18 -12.90 -0.92
CA ALA A 191 22.34 -12.40 0.43
C ALA A 191 22.71 -10.92 0.46
N GLY A 192 23.47 -10.42 -0.53
CA GLY A 192 23.83 -9.00 -0.64
C GLY A 192 22.61 -8.10 -0.78
N VAL A 193 21.70 -8.45 -1.67
CA VAL A 193 20.43 -7.70 -1.86
C VAL A 193 19.56 -7.75 -0.59
N ALA A 194 19.45 -8.92 0.05
CA ALA A 194 18.69 -9.05 1.28
C ALA A 194 19.26 -8.23 2.44
N TRP A 195 20.57 -8.26 2.65
CA TRP A 195 21.23 -7.48 3.70
C TRP A 195 21.23 -5.97 3.43
N ALA A 196 21.36 -5.54 2.18
CA ALA A 196 21.25 -4.13 1.84
C ALA A 196 19.86 -3.59 2.20
N THR A 197 18.82 -4.33 1.85
CA THR A 197 17.43 -4.02 2.23
C THR A 197 17.26 -3.98 3.75
N PHE A 198 17.75 -4.99 4.46
CA PHE A 198 17.68 -5.07 5.92
C PHE A 198 18.33 -3.86 6.60
N ILE A 199 19.54 -3.49 6.19
CA ILE A 199 20.29 -2.37 6.78
C ILE A 199 19.62 -1.04 6.48
N CYS A 200 19.26 -0.78 5.21
CA CYS A 200 18.62 0.48 4.82
C CYS A 200 17.25 0.66 5.49
N GLN A 201 16.47 -0.41 5.56
CA GLN A 201 15.18 -0.43 6.25
C GLN A 201 15.36 -0.21 7.76
N GLY A 202 16.39 -0.83 8.37
CA GLY A 202 16.73 -0.68 9.78
C GLY A 202 17.10 0.76 10.13
N ILE A 203 18.00 1.38 9.38
CA ILE A 203 18.41 2.77 9.58
C ILE A 203 17.19 3.70 9.45
N SER A 204 16.40 3.52 8.39
CA SER A 204 15.22 4.34 8.14
C SER A 204 14.19 4.21 9.25
N CYS A 205 13.98 2.98 9.75
CA CYS A 205 13.07 2.70 10.85
C CYS A 205 13.53 3.41 12.13
N ILE A 206 14.80 3.25 12.51
CA ILE A 206 15.36 3.88 13.73
C ILE A 206 15.20 5.40 13.64
N LEU A 207 15.58 6.01 12.52
CA LEU A 207 15.43 7.44 12.30
C LEU A 207 13.97 7.86 12.39
N ALA A 208 13.06 7.17 11.70
CA ALA A 208 11.64 7.50 11.71
C ALA A 208 11.05 7.42 13.13
N VAL A 209 11.35 6.36 13.88
CA VAL A 209 10.86 6.18 15.26
C VAL A 209 11.42 7.26 16.19
N VAL A 210 12.72 7.55 16.12
CA VAL A 210 13.35 8.64 16.91
C VAL A 210 12.66 9.97 16.61
N PHE A 211 12.45 10.30 15.34
CA PHE A 211 11.76 11.54 14.95
C PHE A 211 10.30 11.57 15.43
N VAL A 212 9.58 10.42 15.43
CA VAL A 212 8.23 10.34 16.04
C VAL A 212 8.29 10.72 17.51
N PHE A 213 9.21 10.14 18.30
CA PHE A 213 9.32 10.48 19.73
C PHE A 213 9.70 11.94 19.95
N ILE A 214 10.62 12.51 19.15
CA ILE A 214 10.95 13.94 19.20
C ILE A 214 9.70 14.80 18.92
N ARG A 215 8.86 14.40 17.95
CA ARG A 215 7.61 15.12 17.62
C ARG A 215 6.60 15.04 18.75
N LEU A 216 6.41 13.85 19.33
CA LEU A 216 5.50 13.66 20.45
C LEU A 216 5.95 14.39 21.71
N ALA A 217 7.26 14.47 21.98
CA ALA A 217 7.80 15.22 23.11
C ALA A 217 7.52 16.74 23.01
N LYS A 218 7.52 17.29 21.79
CA LYS A 218 7.18 18.72 21.55
C LYS A 218 5.71 19.06 21.77
N ILE A 219 4.82 18.07 21.77
CA ILE A 219 3.39 18.26 22.05
C ILE A 219 3.21 18.18 23.56
N LYS A 220 3.01 19.34 24.19
CA LYS A 220 2.79 19.42 25.65
C LYS A 220 1.42 18.84 26.01
N THR A 221 1.36 18.04 27.07
CA THR A 221 0.13 17.50 27.66
C THR A 221 0.10 17.84 29.13
N PRO A 222 -1.06 18.31 29.68
CA PRO A 222 -1.16 18.68 31.09
C PRO A 222 -0.89 17.48 32.02
N GLU A 223 -1.31 16.29 31.61
CA GLU A 223 -1.16 15.04 32.35
C GLU A 223 -0.33 14.01 31.59
N LYS A 224 0.26 13.07 32.31
CA LYS A 224 0.99 11.96 31.70
C LYS A 224 0.04 11.06 30.89
N SER A 225 0.46 10.70 29.70
CA SER A 225 -0.22 9.72 28.85
C SER A 225 0.00 8.31 29.40
N LYS A 226 -1.00 7.45 29.27
CA LYS A 226 -0.86 6.02 29.60
C LYS A 226 0.04 5.34 28.55
N ILE A 227 0.78 4.34 28.97
CA ILE A 227 1.62 3.56 28.05
C ILE A 227 0.76 2.62 27.20
N PHE A 228 -0.37 2.11 27.76
CA PHE A 228 -1.25 1.18 27.07
C PHE A 228 -2.71 1.38 27.46
N SER A 229 -3.62 1.15 26.50
CA SER A 229 -5.07 1.23 26.71
C SER A 229 -5.82 0.21 25.85
N TRP A 230 -6.45 -0.77 26.48
CA TRP A 230 -7.30 -1.75 25.80
C TRP A 230 -8.45 -1.11 25.02
N LYS A 231 -9.00 -0.02 25.54
CA LYS A 231 -10.08 0.74 24.88
C LYS A 231 -9.60 1.35 23.56
N LEU A 232 -8.40 1.93 23.52
CA LEU A 232 -7.80 2.48 22.31
C LEU A 232 -7.36 1.37 21.36
N LEU A 233 -6.80 0.27 21.89
CA LEU A 233 -6.49 -0.89 21.04
C LEU A 233 -7.74 -1.41 20.33
N GLY A 234 -8.87 -1.54 21.02
CA GLY A 234 -10.13 -1.93 20.40
C GLY A 234 -10.55 -1.00 19.28
N LYS A 235 -10.42 0.33 19.45
CA LYS A 235 -10.72 1.31 18.39
C LYS A 235 -9.77 1.19 17.21
N ILE A 236 -8.48 1.06 17.45
CA ILE A 236 -7.47 0.87 16.42
C ILE A 236 -7.75 -0.41 15.64
N SER A 237 -8.10 -1.51 16.33
CA SER A 237 -8.40 -2.81 15.73
C SER A 237 -9.63 -2.77 14.80
N VAL A 238 -10.65 -1.97 15.12
CA VAL A 238 -11.82 -1.77 14.25
C VAL A 238 -11.44 -1.25 12.87
N VAL A 239 -10.36 -0.48 12.77
CA VAL A 239 -9.85 0.05 11.49
C VAL A 239 -8.73 -0.85 10.93
N ALA A 240 -7.84 -1.34 11.79
CA ALA A 240 -6.68 -2.13 11.38
C ALA A 240 -7.07 -3.50 10.81
N ILE A 241 -7.94 -4.26 11.49
CA ILE A 241 -8.30 -5.61 11.06
C ILE A 241 -8.96 -5.64 9.68
N PRO A 242 -9.98 -4.80 9.39
CA PRO A 242 -10.53 -4.72 8.04
C PRO A 242 -9.51 -4.32 6.97
N SER A 243 -8.55 -3.45 7.33
CA SER A 243 -7.51 -3.03 6.39
C SER A 243 -6.48 -4.14 6.12
N ILE A 244 -6.15 -4.97 7.12
CA ILE A 244 -5.35 -6.18 6.95
C ILE A 244 -6.09 -7.17 6.04
N LEU A 245 -7.35 -7.45 6.34
CA LEU A 245 -8.18 -8.36 5.54
C LEU A 245 -8.29 -7.88 4.09
N GLN A 246 -8.54 -6.59 3.85
CA GLN A 246 -8.56 -6.03 2.51
C GLN A 246 -7.28 -6.36 1.75
N GLN A 247 -6.12 -6.08 2.33
CA GLN A 247 -4.84 -6.30 1.66
C GLN A 247 -4.56 -7.78 1.41
N SER A 248 -4.88 -8.63 2.39
CA SER A 248 -4.75 -10.09 2.24
C SER A 248 -5.66 -10.64 1.14
N PHE A 249 -6.91 -10.20 1.09
CA PHE A 249 -7.85 -10.63 0.04
C PHE A 249 -7.45 -10.14 -1.35
N ILE A 250 -6.84 -8.96 -1.47
CA ILE A 250 -6.27 -8.50 -2.75
C ILE A 250 -5.20 -9.48 -3.22
N SER A 251 -4.28 -9.89 -2.35
CA SER A 251 -3.20 -10.82 -2.68
C SER A 251 -3.77 -12.19 -3.10
N VAL A 252 -4.71 -12.75 -2.32
CA VAL A 252 -5.38 -14.03 -2.66
C VAL A 252 -6.12 -13.91 -3.99
N GLY A 253 -6.86 -12.84 -4.22
CA GLY A 253 -7.57 -12.60 -5.49
C GLY A 253 -6.63 -12.55 -6.69
N ASN A 254 -5.49 -11.88 -6.54
CA ASN A 254 -4.47 -11.82 -7.59
C ASN A 254 -3.87 -13.20 -7.89
N ILE A 255 -3.61 -14.03 -6.87
CA ILE A 255 -3.13 -15.42 -7.06
C ILE A 255 -4.15 -16.25 -7.85
N ILE A 256 -5.44 -16.16 -7.52
CA ILE A 256 -6.50 -16.88 -8.23
C ILE A 256 -6.57 -16.43 -9.70
N ILE A 257 -6.56 -15.13 -9.95
CA ILE A 257 -6.57 -14.55 -11.31
C ILE A 257 -5.33 -14.99 -12.08
N GLN A 258 -4.15 -14.98 -11.46
CA GLN A 258 -2.92 -15.46 -12.07
C GLN A 258 -3.05 -16.93 -12.48
N GLY A 259 -3.66 -17.78 -11.64
CA GLY A 259 -3.95 -19.18 -11.97
C GLY A 259 -4.84 -19.33 -13.20
N ILE A 260 -5.86 -18.47 -13.37
CA ILE A 260 -6.70 -18.44 -14.57
C ILE A 260 -5.88 -18.03 -15.80
N ILE A 261 -5.05 -16.99 -15.69
CA ILE A 261 -4.21 -16.48 -16.78
C ILE A 261 -3.21 -17.55 -17.25
N ASN A 262 -2.64 -18.30 -16.32
CA ASN A 262 -1.65 -19.34 -16.61
C ASN A 262 -2.21 -20.42 -17.55
N SER A 263 -3.53 -20.69 -17.52
CA SER A 263 -4.17 -21.63 -18.43
C SER A 263 -4.23 -21.16 -19.89
N PHE A 264 -3.95 -19.86 -20.17
CA PHE A 264 -3.93 -19.29 -21.52
C PHE A 264 -2.53 -19.24 -22.13
N GLY A 265 -1.52 -19.77 -21.45
CA GLY A 265 -0.17 -19.93 -21.94
C GLY A 265 0.80 -18.78 -21.63
N SER A 266 2.07 -18.99 -22.02
CA SER A 266 3.18 -18.12 -21.64
C SER A 266 3.07 -16.69 -22.17
N ALA A 267 2.53 -16.51 -23.38
CA ALA A 267 2.35 -15.18 -23.96
C ALA A 267 1.36 -14.32 -23.16
N ALA A 268 0.23 -14.92 -22.72
CA ALA A 268 -0.75 -14.24 -21.86
C ALA A 268 -0.14 -13.88 -20.51
N MET A 269 0.65 -14.80 -19.92
CA MET A 269 1.36 -14.57 -18.66
C MET A 269 2.36 -13.41 -18.78
N ALA A 270 3.17 -13.38 -19.83
CA ALA A 270 4.17 -12.33 -20.03
C ALA A 270 3.52 -10.96 -20.24
N GLY A 271 2.50 -10.88 -21.10
CA GLY A 271 1.74 -9.65 -21.34
C GLY A 271 1.06 -9.12 -20.08
N TYR A 272 0.44 -10.01 -19.31
CA TYR A 272 -0.14 -9.65 -18.01
C TYR A 272 0.92 -9.15 -17.03
N SER A 273 2.03 -9.88 -16.86
CA SER A 273 3.08 -9.52 -15.91
C SER A 273 3.69 -8.15 -16.20
N ALA A 274 3.87 -7.81 -17.46
CA ALA A 274 4.34 -6.48 -17.86
C ALA A 274 3.30 -5.39 -17.55
N SER A 275 2.04 -5.63 -17.92
CA SER A 275 0.97 -4.65 -17.77
C SER A 275 0.57 -4.42 -16.32
N ILE A 276 0.59 -5.46 -15.48
CA ILE A 276 0.21 -5.33 -14.07
C ILE A 276 1.22 -4.48 -13.28
N LYS A 277 2.50 -4.46 -13.66
CA LYS A 277 3.49 -3.56 -13.06
C LYS A 277 3.11 -2.10 -13.28
N LEU A 278 2.70 -1.75 -14.50
CA LEU A 278 2.22 -0.41 -14.84
C LEU A 278 0.90 -0.08 -14.12
N ASN A 279 -0.04 -1.03 -14.09
CA ASN A 279 -1.30 -0.89 -13.35
C ASN A 279 -1.06 -0.67 -11.86
N ASN A 280 -0.16 -1.44 -11.25
CA ASN A 280 0.16 -1.32 -9.82
C ASN A 280 0.75 0.04 -9.46
N LEU A 281 1.56 0.66 -10.33
CA LEU A 281 2.04 2.01 -10.13
C LEU A 281 0.87 3.01 -9.95
N VAL A 282 -0.15 2.92 -10.81
CA VAL A 282 -1.33 3.80 -10.74
C VAL A 282 -2.16 3.48 -9.51
N ILE A 283 -2.53 2.21 -9.31
CA ILE A 283 -3.43 1.80 -8.21
C ILE A 283 -2.80 2.08 -6.84
N THR A 284 -1.50 1.81 -6.67
CA THR A 284 -0.79 2.10 -5.41
C THR A 284 -0.73 3.60 -5.15
N SER A 285 -0.48 4.41 -6.18
CA SER A 285 -0.51 5.87 -6.09
C SER A 285 -1.87 6.39 -5.64
N LEU A 286 -2.94 5.91 -6.25
CA LEU A 286 -4.32 6.28 -5.91
C LEU A 286 -4.71 5.82 -4.49
N THR A 287 -4.31 4.62 -4.11
CA THR A 287 -4.55 4.09 -2.75
C THR A 287 -3.85 4.94 -1.69
N THR A 288 -2.62 5.36 -1.96
CA THR A 288 -1.86 6.25 -1.06
C THR A 288 -2.51 7.62 -0.93
N LEU A 289 -3.01 8.18 -2.03
CA LEU A 289 -3.81 9.41 -1.99
C LEU A 289 -5.10 9.22 -1.20
N GLY A 290 -5.78 8.07 -1.35
CA GLY A 290 -6.94 7.68 -0.54
C GLY A 290 -6.63 7.63 0.96
N ASN A 291 -5.45 7.13 1.35
CA ASN A 291 -4.97 7.15 2.73
C ASN A 291 -4.73 8.58 3.23
N GLY A 292 -4.20 9.48 2.38
CA GLY A 292 -4.08 10.90 2.69
C GLY A 292 -5.44 11.56 2.95
N ILE A 293 -6.44 11.24 2.14
CA ILE A 293 -7.82 11.71 2.31
C ILE A 293 -8.44 11.14 3.60
N SER A 294 -8.11 9.90 3.96
CA SER A 294 -8.54 9.29 5.22
C SER A 294 -8.02 10.07 6.43
N ASN A 295 -6.74 10.41 6.45
CA ASN A 295 -6.15 11.22 7.53
C ASN A 295 -6.70 12.65 7.58
N PHE A 296 -6.91 13.28 6.42
CA PHE A 296 -7.58 14.59 6.34
C PHE A 296 -8.99 14.52 6.91
N THR A 297 -9.76 13.50 6.54
CA THR A 297 -11.12 13.26 7.03
C THR A 297 -11.11 13.04 8.54
N ALA A 298 -10.24 12.15 9.03
CA ALA A 298 -10.11 11.81 10.44
C ALA A 298 -9.82 13.05 11.30
N GLN A 299 -8.83 13.88 10.91
CA GLN A 299 -8.54 15.13 11.64
C GLN A 299 -9.72 16.10 11.64
N ASN A 300 -10.39 16.30 10.49
CA ASN A 300 -11.50 17.25 10.40
C ASN A 300 -12.74 16.78 11.16
N LEU A 301 -13.02 15.47 11.19
CA LEU A 301 -14.11 14.91 12.01
C LEU A 301 -13.76 15.00 13.51
N GLY A 302 -12.52 14.74 13.88
CA GLY A 302 -12.04 14.94 15.24
C GLY A 302 -12.20 16.40 15.71
N ALA A 303 -11.93 17.35 14.82
CA ALA A 303 -12.14 18.79 15.04
C ALA A 303 -13.60 19.25 14.90
N GLN A 304 -14.57 18.33 14.71
CA GLN A 304 -15.99 18.60 14.49
C GLN A 304 -16.28 19.52 13.29
N LYS A 305 -15.50 19.37 12.20
CA LYS A 305 -15.63 20.15 10.96
C LYS A 305 -16.08 19.31 9.76
N PRO A 306 -17.29 18.72 9.76
CA PRO A 306 -17.75 17.82 8.70
C PRO A 306 -17.88 18.51 7.33
N GLU A 307 -18.17 19.81 7.28
CA GLU A 307 -18.25 20.55 6.02
C GLU A 307 -16.90 20.62 5.29
N ARG A 308 -15.80 20.69 6.03
CA ARG A 308 -14.46 20.61 5.44
C ARG A 308 -14.15 19.25 4.83
N VAL A 309 -14.76 18.17 5.35
CA VAL A 309 -14.65 16.84 4.74
C VAL A 309 -15.31 16.82 3.36
N LYS A 310 -16.45 17.49 3.17
CA LYS A 310 -17.07 17.64 1.84
C LYS A 310 -16.18 18.40 0.86
N GLU A 311 -15.59 19.52 1.34
CA GLU A 311 -14.64 20.28 0.52
C GLU A 311 -13.41 19.44 0.17
N GLY A 312 -12.88 18.69 1.15
CA GLY A 312 -11.80 17.74 0.97
C GLY A 312 -12.12 16.63 -0.03
N PHE A 313 -13.31 16.06 0.04
CA PHE A 313 -13.79 15.07 -0.93
C PHE A 313 -13.79 15.62 -2.36
N LYS A 314 -14.42 16.80 -2.58
CA LYS A 314 -14.45 17.45 -3.90
C LYS A 314 -13.03 17.75 -4.40
N SER A 315 -12.17 18.23 -3.51
CA SER A 315 -10.78 18.55 -3.84
C SER A 315 -9.96 17.27 -4.10
N GLY A 316 -10.21 16.21 -3.34
CA GLY A 316 -9.60 14.89 -3.54
C GLY A 316 -9.95 14.31 -4.91
N ILE A 317 -11.22 14.34 -5.32
CA ILE A 317 -11.65 13.93 -6.67
C ILE A 317 -10.91 14.72 -7.76
N LYS A 318 -10.81 16.05 -7.62
CA LYS A 318 -10.07 16.88 -8.59
C LYS A 318 -8.59 16.49 -8.66
N LEU A 319 -7.97 16.27 -7.51
CA LEU A 319 -6.56 15.87 -7.41
C LEU A 319 -6.30 14.52 -8.11
N VAL A 320 -7.08 13.49 -7.76
CA VAL A 320 -6.87 12.16 -8.35
C VAL A 320 -7.18 12.15 -9.85
N TRP A 321 -8.17 12.89 -10.32
CA TRP A 321 -8.47 12.99 -11.75
C TRP A 321 -7.37 13.73 -12.51
N MET A 322 -6.81 14.80 -11.93
CA MET A 322 -5.70 15.53 -12.55
C MET A 322 -4.45 14.65 -12.68
N LEU A 323 -4.24 13.70 -11.78
CA LEU A 323 -3.14 12.74 -11.87
C LEU A 323 -3.47 11.55 -12.78
N CYS A 324 -4.72 11.06 -12.75
CA CYS A 324 -5.13 9.90 -13.55
C CYS A 324 -5.27 10.21 -15.04
N MET A 325 -5.82 11.39 -15.42
CA MET A 325 -6.07 11.70 -16.82
C MET A 325 -4.80 11.65 -17.70
N PRO A 326 -3.68 12.28 -17.31
CA PRO A 326 -2.44 12.16 -18.10
C PRO A 326 -1.94 10.71 -18.18
N LEU A 327 -2.02 9.94 -17.09
CA LEU A 327 -1.61 8.53 -17.09
C LEU A 327 -2.53 7.67 -17.93
N THR A 328 -3.84 7.91 -17.92
CA THR A 328 -4.81 7.23 -18.78
C THR A 328 -4.50 7.49 -20.24
N ILE A 329 -4.28 8.74 -20.62
CA ILE A 329 -3.91 9.13 -21.99
C ILE A 329 -2.58 8.46 -22.38
N LEU A 330 -1.58 8.54 -21.53
CA LEU A 330 -0.28 7.91 -21.75
C LEU A 330 -0.41 6.41 -21.99
N TYR A 331 -1.21 5.68 -21.17
CA TYR A 331 -1.35 4.24 -21.30
C TYR A 331 -2.14 3.82 -22.53
N ILE A 332 -3.15 4.60 -22.94
CA ILE A 332 -3.92 4.32 -24.16
C ILE A 332 -3.09 4.54 -25.41
N PHE A 333 -2.38 5.67 -25.51
CA PHE A 333 -1.68 6.06 -26.73
C PHE A 333 -0.22 5.65 -26.78
N ALA A 334 0.46 5.60 -25.64
CA ALA A 334 1.89 5.29 -25.56
C ALA A 334 2.18 3.99 -24.75
N GLY A 335 1.16 3.22 -24.36
CA GLY A 335 1.31 2.00 -23.56
C GLY A 335 2.26 0.99 -24.18
N LYS A 336 2.26 0.87 -25.52
CA LYS A 336 3.21 0.02 -26.26
C LYS A 336 4.66 0.37 -25.93
N TYR A 337 5.02 1.65 -25.91
CA TYR A 337 6.40 2.08 -25.62
C TYR A 337 6.80 1.83 -24.16
N LEU A 338 5.85 1.89 -23.23
CA LEU A 338 6.09 1.56 -21.83
C LEU A 338 6.29 0.06 -21.63
N LEU A 339 5.58 -0.77 -22.39
CA LEU A 339 5.72 -2.22 -22.33
C LEU A 339 7.07 -2.71 -22.87
N TYR A 340 7.73 -1.96 -23.76
CA TYR A 340 9.09 -2.28 -24.23
C TYR A 340 10.13 -2.31 -23.11
N ILE A 341 9.86 -1.68 -21.98
CA ILE A 341 10.75 -1.74 -20.80
C ILE A 341 10.77 -3.17 -20.22
N PHE A 342 9.71 -3.94 -20.46
CA PHE A 342 9.48 -5.25 -19.84
C PHE A 342 9.43 -6.42 -20.83
N LEU A 343 9.23 -6.14 -22.11
CA LEU A 343 9.06 -7.15 -23.16
C LEU A 343 10.05 -6.91 -24.29
N ASP A 344 10.90 -7.90 -24.55
CA ASP A 344 11.98 -7.81 -25.55
C ASP A 344 11.45 -7.87 -27.01
N ASN A 345 10.31 -8.56 -27.23
CA ASN A 345 9.74 -8.72 -28.56
C ASN A 345 8.62 -7.69 -28.80
N PRO A 346 8.85 -6.67 -29.67
CA PRO A 346 7.91 -5.57 -29.91
C PRO A 346 6.67 -5.94 -30.73
N SER A 347 6.62 -7.13 -31.33
CA SER A 347 5.55 -7.60 -32.21
C SER A 347 5.00 -8.98 -31.85
N GLY A 348 5.29 -9.45 -30.63
CA GLY A 348 4.82 -10.74 -30.14
C GLY A 348 3.43 -10.70 -29.52
N THR A 349 2.79 -11.86 -29.43
CA THR A 349 1.47 -12.05 -28.80
C THR A 349 1.41 -11.48 -27.35
N ALA A 350 2.53 -11.55 -26.59
CA ALA A 350 2.62 -10.97 -25.26
C ALA A 350 2.46 -9.43 -25.27
N MET A 351 3.00 -8.76 -26.29
CA MET A 351 2.84 -7.32 -26.47
C MET A 351 1.38 -6.95 -26.76
N ASP A 352 0.72 -7.71 -27.63
CA ASP A 352 -0.69 -7.47 -27.98
C ASP A 352 -1.59 -7.64 -26.75
N VAL A 353 -1.37 -8.70 -25.96
CA VAL A 353 -2.07 -8.92 -24.68
C VAL A 353 -1.81 -7.75 -23.72
N GLY A 354 -0.55 -7.32 -23.59
CA GLY A 354 -0.20 -6.19 -22.72
C GLY A 354 -0.89 -4.88 -23.11
N ILE A 355 -0.92 -4.57 -24.41
CA ILE A 355 -1.61 -3.38 -24.95
C ILE A 355 -3.11 -3.47 -24.71
N GLU A 356 -3.71 -4.66 -24.93
CA GLU A 356 -5.13 -4.90 -24.69
C GLU A 356 -5.50 -4.62 -23.22
N ILE A 357 -4.73 -5.16 -22.26
CA ILE A 357 -4.93 -4.91 -20.83
C ILE A 357 -4.90 -3.42 -20.53
N LEU A 358 -3.87 -2.70 -20.97
CA LEU A 358 -3.75 -1.28 -20.70
C LEU A 358 -4.92 -0.47 -21.31
N ARG A 359 -5.36 -0.79 -22.52
CA ARG A 359 -6.50 -0.14 -23.17
C ARG A 359 -7.82 -0.39 -22.46
N ILE A 360 -8.02 -1.58 -21.89
CA ILE A 360 -9.23 -1.93 -21.16
C ILE A 360 -9.22 -1.27 -19.77
N LEU A 361 -8.10 -1.31 -19.04
CA LEU A 361 -8.04 -0.84 -17.66
C LEU A 361 -7.90 0.69 -17.54
N ALA A 362 -7.10 1.32 -18.41
CA ALA A 362 -6.73 2.73 -18.26
C ALA A 362 -7.93 3.71 -18.20
N PRO A 363 -8.98 3.60 -19.01
CA PRO A 363 -10.15 4.49 -18.91
C PRO A 363 -10.83 4.41 -17.52
N PHE A 364 -10.76 3.26 -16.87
CA PHE A 364 -11.42 3.03 -15.58
C PHE A 364 -10.59 3.48 -14.37
N TYR A 365 -9.36 3.97 -14.56
CA TYR A 365 -8.61 4.64 -13.48
C TYR A 365 -9.36 5.86 -12.93
N ILE A 366 -10.09 6.57 -13.78
CA ILE A 366 -10.94 7.69 -13.36
C ILE A 366 -12.07 7.20 -12.45
N VAL A 367 -12.65 6.04 -12.76
CA VAL A 367 -13.73 5.43 -11.97
C VAL A 367 -13.22 4.95 -10.63
N VAL A 368 -12.18 4.08 -10.62
CA VAL A 368 -11.63 3.54 -9.38
C VAL A 368 -11.01 4.60 -8.48
N SER A 369 -10.50 5.70 -9.04
CA SER A 369 -9.99 6.81 -8.24
C SER A 369 -11.08 7.47 -7.40
N ALA A 370 -12.29 7.61 -7.94
CA ALA A 370 -13.45 8.11 -7.19
C ALA A 370 -13.85 7.16 -6.05
N LYS A 371 -13.76 5.83 -6.28
CA LYS A 371 -13.92 4.82 -5.21
C LYS A 371 -12.91 5.07 -4.10
N LEU A 372 -11.62 5.15 -4.41
CA LEU A 372 -10.56 5.26 -3.42
C LEU A 372 -10.63 6.56 -2.60
N VAL A 373 -11.09 7.66 -3.20
CA VAL A 373 -11.41 8.90 -2.48
C VAL A 373 -12.58 8.70 -1.51
N SER A 374 -13.66 8.05 -1.97
CA SER A 374 -14.84 7.74 -1.14
C SER A 374 -14.47 6.81 0.02
N ASP A 375 -13.70 5.77 -0.26
CA ASP A 375 -13.17 4.83 0.72
C ASP A 375 -12.29 5.53 1.75
N GLY A 376 -11.49 6.51 1.33
CA GLY A 376 -10.71 7.35 2.24
C GLY A 376 -11.59 8.09 3.24
N VAL A 377 -12.72 8.67 2.80
CA VAL A 377 -13.67 9.32 3.71
C VAL A 377 -14.34 8.31 4.65
N LEU A 378 -14.80 7.17 4.13
CA LEU A 378 -15.45 6.14 4.95
C LEU A 378 -14.49 5.60 6.03
N ARG A 379 -13.24 5.37 5.68
CA ARG A 379 -12.20 4.88 6.58
C ARG A 379 -11.83 5.92 7.64
N GLY A 380 -11.60 7.19 7.24
CA GLY A 380 -11.33 8.29 8.15
C GLY A 380 -12.47 8.60 9.11
N ALA A 381 -13.70 8.21 8.76
CA ALA A 381 -14.89 8.28 9.59
C ALA A 381 -15.20 7.00 10.38
N GLU A 382 -14.30 6.02 10.41
CA GLU A 382 -14.48 4.69 11.05
C GLU A 382 -15.71 3.90 10.52
N MET A 383 -16.18 4.21 9.31
CA MET A 383 -17.32 3.50 8.67
C MET A 383 -16.86 2.20 8.01
N MET A 384 -16.12 1.37 8.78
CA MET A 384 -15.41 0.21 8.25
C MET A 384 -16.32 -0.84 7.64
N ASN A 385 -17.55 -1.05 8.19
CA ASN A 385 -18.51 -1.99 7.61
C ASN A 385 -18.91 -1.58 6.17
N LYS A 386 -19.12 -0.28 5.93
CA LYS A 386 -19.48 0.23 4.59
C LYS A 386 -18.32 0.14 3.63
N PHE A 387 -17.12 0.48 4.11
CA PHE A 387 -15.88 0.32 3.38
C PHE A 387 -15.63 -1.15 2.99
N MET A 388 -15.82 -2.09 3.92
CA MET A 388 -15.64 -3.53 3.65
C MET A 388 -16.66 -4.04 2.61
N ILE A 389 -17.94 -3.68 2.73
CA ILE A 389 -18.95 -4.10 1.76
C ILE A 389 -18.53 -3.69 0.34
N ALA A 390 -18.18 -2.43 0.12
CA ALA A 390 -17.77 -1.95 -1.20
C ALA A 390 -16.49 -2.65 -1.70
N THR A 391 -15.51 -2.83 -0.83
CA THR A 391 -14.22 -3.42 -1.20
C THR A 391 -14.33 -4.92 -1.46
N PHE A 392 -15.02 -5.68 -0.61
CA PHE A 392 -15.19 -7.11 -0.84
C PHE A 392 -16.09 -7.40 -2.03
N THR A 393 -17.09 -6.55 -2.32
CA THR A 393 -17.87 -6.67 -3.55
C THR A 393 -16.98 -6.58 -4.79
N ASP A 394 -16.05 -5.59 -4.83
CA ASP A 394 -15.07 -5.50 -5.92
C ASP A 394 -14.23 -6.78 -6.05
N LEU A 395 -13.62 -7.22 -4.95
CA LEU A 395 -12.69 -8.35 -4.97
C LEU A 395 -13.38 -9.66 -5.37
N ILE A 396 -14.57 -9.92 -4.83
CA ILE A 396 -15.35 -11.12 -5.16
C ILE A 396 -15.81 -11.08 -6.61
N LEU A 397 -16.39 -9.96 -7.05
CA LEU A 397 -16.85 -9.80 -8.43
C LEU A 397 -15.69 -9.97 -9.41
N ARG A 398 -14.53 -9.41 -9.13
CA ARG A 398 -13.35 -9.52 -10.00
C ARG A 398 -12.94 -10.96 -10.20
N VAL A 399 -12.85 -11.76 -9.13
CA VAL A 399 -12.46 -13.18 -9.22
C VAL A 399 -13.54 -14.00 -9.92
N VAL A 400 -14.81 -13.84 -9.53
CA VAL A 400 -15.94 -14.58 -10.12
C VAL A 400 -16.09 -14.25 -11.61
N LEU A 401 -16.08 -12.97 -11.97
CA LEU A 401 -16.22 -12.54 -13.35
C LEU A 401 -14.99 -12.89 -14.20
N ALA A 402 -13.78 -12.84 -13.66
CA ALA A 402 -12.59 -13.30 -14.38
C ALA A 402 -12.75 -14.76 -14.82
N LYS A 403 -13.23 -15.64 -13.94
CA LYS A 403 -13.51 -17.04 -14.29
C LYS A 403 -14.69 -17.16 -15.25
N ALA A 404 -15.80 -16.51 -14.97
CA ALA A 404 -17.02 -16.63 -15.78
C ALA A 404 -16.87 -16.07 -17.20
N LEU A 405 -16.26 -14.88 -17.33
CA LEU A 405 -16.06 -14.23 -18.63
C LEU A 405 -14.88 -14.82 -19.43
N SER A 406 -13.94 -15.51 -18.79
CA SER A 406 -12.86 -16.18 -19.50
C SER A 406 -13.38 -17.32 -20.41
N ILE A 407 -14.55 -17.89 -20.12
CA ILE A 407 -15.13 -18.97 -20.92
C ILE A 407 -15.60 -18.46 -22.30
N PRO A 408 -16.46 -17.41 -22.42
CA PRO A 408 -16.93 -16.91 -23.70
C PRO A 408 -15.94 -15.96 -24.40
N PHE A 409 -15.10 -15.22 -23.65
CA PHE A 409 -14.28 -14.13 -24.19
C PHE A 409 -12.76 -14.36 -24.06
N GLY A 410 -12.34 -15.54 -23.60
CA GLY A 410 -10.91 -15.83 -23.40
C GLY A 410 -10.24 -14.86 -22.42
N THR A 411 -9.01 -14.44 -22.76
CA THR A 411 -8.22 -13.50 -21.94
C THR A 411 -8.89 -12.13 -21.78
N THR A 412 -9.54 -11.62 -22.84
CA THR A 412 -10.29 -10.35 -22.78
C THR A 412 -11.34 -10.35 -21.66
N GLY A 413 -12.01 -11.50 -21.45
CA GLY A 413 -12.98 -11.66 -20.36
C GLY A 413 -12.37 -11.48 -18.98
N ILE A 414 -11.12 -11.92 -18.79
CA ILE A 414 -10.39 -11.72 -17.53
C ILE A 414 -10.16 -10.24 -17.29
N TRP A 415 -9.74 -9.50 -18.34
CA TRP A 415 -9.44 -8.08 -18.23
C TRP A 415 -10.70 -7.24 -17.97
N LEU A 416 -11.83 -7.60 -18.54
CA LEU A 416 -13.12 -6.93 -18.32
C LEU A 416 -13.64 -7.07 -16.89
N ALA A 417 -13.26 -8.10 -16.16
CA ALA A 417 -13.68 -8.31 -14.78
C ALA A 417 -13.23 -7.16 -13.84
N TRP A 418 -12.08 -6.53 -14.10
CA TRP A 418 -11.54 -5.44 -13.31
C TRP A 418 -12.39 -4.15 -13.42
N PRO A 419 -12.64 -3.61 -14.62
CA PRO A 419 -13.53 -2.46 -14.80
C PRO A 419 -14.93 -2.65 -14.23
N ILE A 420 -15.51 -3.84 -14.38
CA ILE A 420 -16.84 -4.13 -13.85
C ILE A 420 -16.82 -4.10 -12.31
N GLY A 421 -15.87 -4.81 -11.69
CA GLY A 421 -15.70 -4.79 -10.23
C GLY A 421 -15.48 -3.37 -9.69
N TRP A 422 -14.58 -2.61 -10.30
CA TRP A 422 -14.32 -1.22 -9.94
C TRP A 422 -15.56 -0.34 -10.08
N SER A 423 -16.33 -0.50 -11.15
CA SER A 423 -17.52 0.31 -11.39
C SER A 423 -18.60 0.05 -10.34
N VAL A 424 -18.90 -1.21 -10.05
CA VAL A 424 -19.89 -1.59 -9.02
C VAL A 424 -19.45 -1.09 -7.65
N ALA A 425 -18.20 -1.32 -7.27
CA ALA A 425 -17.69 -0.86 -5.99
C ALA A 425 -17.65 0.67 -5.87
N THR A 426 -17.35 1.37 -6.97
CA THR A 426 -17.39 2.85 -7.01
C THR A 426 -18.80 3.36 -6.72
N VAL A 427 -19.82 2.76 -7.36
CA VAL A 427 -21.23 3.11 -7.10
C VAL A 427 -21.56 2.91 -5.63
N LEU A 428 -21.21 1.76 -5.05
CA LEU A 428 -21.44 1.46 -3.63
C LEU A 428 -20.73 2.45 -2.71
N SER A 429 -19.43 2.72 -2.93
CA SER A 429 -18.67 3.66 -2.09
C SER A 429 -19.23 5.08 -2.16
N ILE A 430 -19.62 5.55 -3.36
CA ILE A 430 -20.24 6.87 -3.53
C ILE A 430 -21.63 6.90 -2.89
N MET A 431 -22.45 5.84 -3.02
CA MET A 431 -23.73 5.74 -2.35
C MET A 431 -23.55 5.86 -0.82
N PHE A 432 -22.65 5.08 -0.23
CA PHE A 432 -22.36 5.15 1.21
C PHE A 432 -21.84 6.53 1.65
N TYR A 433 -21.00 7.17 0.83
CA TYR A 433 -20.60 8.55 1.08
C TYR A 433 -21.80 9.52 1.06
N ARG A 434 -22.69 9.39 0.06
CA ARG A 434 -23.87 10.27 -0.13
C ARG A 434 -24.92 10.12 0.97
N THR A 435 -25.04 8.96 1.64
CA THR A 435 -25.95 8.80 2.80
C THR A 435 -25.70 9.82 3.90
N GLY A 436 -24.48 10.37 3.95
CA GLY A 436 -24.09 11.36 4.96
C GLY A 436 -23.99 10.80 6.39
N ILE A 437 -24.14 9.49 6.59
CA ILE A 437 -24.04 8.83 7.92
C ILE A 437 -22.70 9.13 8.59
N TRP A 438 -21.62 9.23 7.80
CA TRP A 438 -20.30 9.58 8.28
C TRP A 438 -20.22 10.95 9.02
N ARG A 439 -21.18 11.87 8.79
CA ARG A 439 -21.28 13.16 9.51
C ARG A 439 -21.88 13.00 10.91
N LYS A 440 -22.76 12.00 11.08
CA LYS A 440 -23.47 11.73 12.34
C LYS A 440 -22.66 10.84 13.27
N ASN A 441 -21.60 10.22 12.77
CA ASN A 441 -20.73 9.40 13.59
C ASN A 441 -19.99 10.34 14.56
N LYS A 442 -20.65 10.65 15.69
CA LYS A 442 -20.01 11.36 16.79
C LYS A 442 -18.87 10.47 17.24
N ILE A 443 -17.66 10.87 16.84
CA ILE A 443 -16.45 10.21 17.35
C ILE A 443 -16.54 10.31 18.86
N LYS A 444 -16.88 9.19 19.51
CA LYS A 444 -16.86 9.11 20.97
C LYS A 444 -15.41 9.21 21.39
N ILE A 445 -14.95 10.46 21.55
CA ILE A 445 -13.64 10.76 22.13
C ILE A 445 -13.71 10.26 23.56
N PRO A 446 -12.80 9.36 23.99
CA PRO A 446 -12.82 8.81 25.32
C PRO A 446 -12.60 9.86 26.39
#